data_89d2d6b5ee234b9f92a8bf862c36d84d
#
_entry.id   89d2d6b5ee234b9f92a8bf862c36d84d
#
_cell.length_a   1.000
_cell.length_b   1.000
_cell.length_c   1.000
_cell.angle_alpha   90.00
_cell.angle_beta   90.00
_cell.angle_gamma   90.00
#
_symmetry.space_group_name_H-M   'P 1'
#
loop_
_entity.id
_entity.type
_entity.pdbx_description
1 polymer ?
#
loop_
_entity_poly.entity_id
_entity_poly.type
_entity_poly.pdbx_seq_one_letter_code
_entity_poly.pdbx_strand_id
1 'polypeptide(L)'
;MIITISGTAGSGKSSVAKALSKKLDYKHYSMGDFQREIAKAKGLSIVQLGELEKTDPSIDKMVDDKQINLGKTQDNFVIDSRLSAHFIPNSFKIFLDADINVRAKRITKVREAESYADVQKAIDASIKREKTNQERFIEYYEF
;
A
#
# COMPACT_ATOMS: atom_id res chain seq x y z
N MET A 1 -7.39 -6.74 -18.93
CA MET A 1 -6.61 -5.52 -18.62
C MET A 1 -6.31 -5.46 -17.12
N ILE A 2 -5.10 -5.14 -16.75
CA ILE A 2 -4.67 -4.95 -15.35
C ILE A 2 -4.59 -3.45 -15.08
N ILE A 3 -5.12 -3.01 -13.93
CA ILE A 3 -5.06 -1.61 -13.49
C ILE A 3 -4.30 -1.55 -12.17
N THR A 4 -3.22 -0.78 -12.14
CA THR A 4 -2.45 -0.53 -10.92
C THR A 4 -2.76 0.87 -10.39
N ILE A 5 -3.09 0.95 -9.09
CA ILE A 5 -3.36 2.22 -8.42
C ILE A 5 -2.29 2.42 -7.34
N SER A 6 -1.48 3.43 -7.54
CA SER A 6 -0.43 3.85 -6.61
C SER A 6 -0.76 5.22 -6.01
N GLY A 7 -0.06 5.61 -4.97
CA GLY A 7 -0.24 6.92 -4.33
C GLY A 7 0.14 6.88 -2.86
N THR A 8 0.04 8.03 -2.21
CA THR A 8 0.39 8.23 -0.81
C THR A 8 -0.62 7.58 0.15
N ALA A 9 -0.20 7.31 1.38
CA ALA A 9 -1.08 6.77 2.41
C ALA A 9 -2.27 7.73 2.68
N GLY A 10 -3.49 7.19 2.74
CA GLY A 10 -4.70 7.99 2.94
C GLY A 10 -5.18 8.76 1.71
N SER A 11 -4.58 8.56 0.54
CA SER A 11 -5.00 9.23 -0.70
C SER A 11 -6.29 8.67 -1.31
N GLY A 12 -6.81 7.57 -0.79
CA GLY A 12 -8.04 6.94 -1.27
C GLY A 12 -7.83 5.78 -2.25
N LYS A 13 -6.63 5.24 -2.36
CA LYS A 13 -6.30 4.14 -3.27
C LYS A 13 -7.26 2.96 -3.17
N SER A 14 -7.45 2.43 -1.96
CA SER A 14 -8.30 1.25 -1.76
C SER A 14 -9.77 1.55 -2.06
N SER A 15 -10.26 2.74 -1.73
CA SER A 15 -11.63 3.16 -2.03
C SER A 15 -11.85 3.27 -3.54
N VAL A 16 -10.93 3.88 -4.26
CA VAL A 16 -10.98 3.99 -5.73
C VAL A 16 -10.84 2.62 -6.37
N ALA A 17 -9.91 1.80 -5.89
CA ALA A 17 -9.70 0.44 -6.40
C ALA A 17 -10.96 -0.43 -6.25
N LYS A 18 -11.61 -0.39 -5.09
CA LYS A 18 -12.87 -1.12 -4.84
C LYS A 18 -14.00 -0.63 -5.75
N ALA A 19 -14.17 0.68 -5.88
CA ALA A 19 -15.21 1.25 -6.74
C ALA A 19 -14.97 0.89 -8.21
N LEU A 20 -13.74 0.99 -8.68
CA LEU A 20 -13.37 0.69 -10.05
C LEU A 20 -13.51 -0.81 -10.37
N SER A 21 -13.06 -1.68 -9.48
CA SER A 21 -13.19 -3.13 -9.65
C SER A 21 -14.65 -3.55 -9.73
N LYS A 22 -15.51 -2.99 -8.88
CA LYS A 22 -16.96 -3.23 -8.93
C LYS A 22 -17.58 -2.77 -10.24
N LYS A 23 -17.20 -1.58 -10.70
CA LYS A 23 -17.74 -1.00 -11.96
C LYS A 23 -17.33 -1.80 -13.20
N LEU A 24 -16.14 -2.39 -13.20
CA LEU A 24 -15.59 -3.17 -14.32
C LEU A 24 -15.84 -4.68 -14.20
N ASP A 25 -16.45 -5.11 -13.10
CA ASP A 25 -16.54 -6.55 -12.75
C ASP A 25 -15.18 -7.24 -12.71
N TYR A 26 -14.21 -6.56 -12.10
CA TYR A 26 -12.83 -7.03 -11.94
C TYR A 26 -12.58 -7.47 -10.49
N LYS A 27 -11.63 -8.37 -10.29
CA LYS A 27 -11.10 -8.68 -8.95
C LYS A 27 -10.33 -7.50 -8.39
N HIS A 28 -10.33 -7.34 -7.07
CA HIS A 28 -9.55 -6.34 -6.36
C HIS A 28 -8.52 -6.99 -5.44
N TYR A 29 -7.29 -6.51 -5.53
CA TYR A 29 -6.19 -6.89 -4.65
C TYR A 29 -5.61 -5.64 -3.98
N SER A 30 -5.39 -5.70 -2.66
CA SER A 30 -4.74 -4.64 -1.90
C SER A 30 -3.47 -5.16 -1.23
N MET A 31 -2.34 -4.57 -1.59
CA MET A 31 -1.05 -4.96 -0.96
C MET A 31 -0.93 -4.40 0.45
N GLY A 32 -1.60 -3.29 0.75
CA GLY A 32 -1.72 -2.79 2.12
C GLY A 32 -2.45 -3.78 3.03
N ASP A 33 -3.53 -4.35 2.56
CA ASP A 33 -4.26 -5.38 3.31
C ASP A 33 -3.42 -6.66 3.46
N PHE A 34 -2.68 -7.05 2.43
CA PHE A 34 -1.76 -8.18 2.50
C PHE A 34 -0.65 -7.95 3.55
N GLN A 35 -0.07 -6.75 3.62
CA GLN A 35 0.88 -6.40 4.68
C GLN A 35 0.24 -6.46 6.08
N ARG A 36 -1.01 -6.05 6.23
CA ARG A 36 -1.74 -6.17 7.52
C ARG A 36 -1.96 -7.63 7.91
N GLU A 37 -2.25 -8.50 6.96
CA GLU A 37 -2.34 -9.94 7.20
C GLU A 37 -1.01 -10.53 7.67
N ILE A 38 0.11 -10.13 7.06
CA ILE A 38 1.46 -10.52 7.49
C ILE A 38 1.73 -10.02 8.91
N ALA A 39 1.44 -8.77 9.21
CA ALA A 39 1.62 -8.19 10.54
C ALA A 39 0.80 -8.96 11.59
N LYS A 40 -0.46 -9.22 11.31
CA LYS A 40 -1.35 -9.99 12.19
C LYS A 40 -0.82 -11.40 12.46
N ALA A 41 -0.35 -12.08 11.42
CA ALA A 41 0.22 -13.42 11.55
C ALA A 41 1.49 -13.45 12.41
N LYS A 42 2.23 -12.34 12.45
CA LYS A 42 3.44 -12.17 13.28
C LYS A 42 3.15 -11.59 14.67
N GLY A 43 1.90 -11.26 14.98
CA GLY A 43 1.53 -10.59 16.24
C GLY A 43 2.03 -9.15 16.33
N LEU A 44 2.21 -8.47 15.21
CA LEU A 44 2.74 -7.10 15.12
C LEU A 44 1.66 -6.12 14.67
N SER A 45 1.80 -4.84 15.05
CA SER A 45 1.10 -3.74 14.39
C SER A 45 1.71 -3.47 13.01
N ILE A 46 1.00 -2.74 12.17
CA ILE A 46 1.54 -2.32 10.86
C ILE A 46 2.78 -1.43 11.00
N VAL A 47 2.86 -0.63 12.05
CA VAL A 47 4.03 0.21 12.36
C VAL A 47 5.22 -0.66 12.74
N GLN A 48 5.00 -1.65 13.61
CA GLN A 48 6.05 -2.62 14.01
C GLN A 48 6.53 -3.45 12.81
N LEU A 49 5.62 -3.84 11.93
CA LEU A 49 6.00 -4.51 10.68
C LEU A 49 6.89 -3.61 9.82
N GLY A 50 6.56 -2.33 9.68
CA GLY A 50 7.36 -1.35 8.95
C GLY A 50 8.77 -1.18 9.52
N GLU A 51 8.94 -1.24 10.83
CA GLU A 51 10.27 -1.23 11.47
C GLU A 51 11.05 -2.54 11.19
N LEU A 52 10.36 -3.67 11.24
CA LEU A 52 10.99 -4.97 10.92
C LEU A 52 11.41 -5.05 9.45
N GLU A 53 10.64 -4.51 8.54
CA GLU A 53 10.95 -4.45 7.10
C GLU A 53 12.28 -3.74 6.79
N LYS A 54 12.75 -2.84 7.67
CA LYS A 54 14.05 -2.17 7.51
C LYS A 54 15.23 -3.12 7.60
N THR A 55 15.10 -4.20 8.38
CA THR A 55 16.17 -5.16 8.64
C THR A 55 15.90 -6.54 8.04
N ASP A 56 14.67 -6.81 7.61
CA ASP A 56 14.26 -8.08 7.03
C ASP A 56 13.67 -7.89 5.64
N PRO A 57 14.48 -8.01 4.58
CA PRO A 57 14.01 -7.84 3.20
C PRO A 57 13.06 -8.96 2.73
N SER A 58 12.92 -10.06 3.48
CA SER A 58 12.03 -11.16 3.11
C SER A 58 10.56 -10.76 3.10
N ILE A 59 10.16 -9.78 3.91
CA ILE A 59 8.78 -9.29 3.99
C ILE A 59 8.43 -8.52 2.72
N ASP A 60 9.25 -7.58 2.30
CA ASP A 60 9.09 -6.86 1.03
C ASP A 60 9.09 -7.86 -0.15
N LYS A 61 9.98 -8.83 -0.11
CA LYS A 61 10.02 -9.87 -1.15
C LYS A 61 8.72 -10.66 -1.24
N MET A 62 8.09 -11.00 -0.13
CA MET A 62 6.76 -11.69 -0.14
C MET A 62 5.70 -10.85 -0.83
N VAL A 63 5.67 -9.54 -0.56
CA VAL A 63 4.72 -8.60 -1.18
C VAL A 63 5.01 -8.44 -2.67
N ASP A 64 6.26 -8.31 -3.03
CA ASP A 64 6.71 -8.16 -4.41
C ASP A 64 6.42 -9.40 -5.25
N ASP A 65 6.78 -10.59 -4.74
CA ASP A 65 6.53 -11.88 -5.40
C ASP A 65 5.02 -12.09 -5.62
N LYS A 66 4.18 -11.67 -4.67
CA LYS A 66 2.72 -11.74 -4.83
C LYS A 66 2.24 -10.86 -5.99
N GLN A 67 2.74 -9.63 -6.09
CA GLN A 67 2.39 -8.71 -7.18
C GLN A 67 2.85 -9.23 -8.53
N ILE A 68 4.10 -9.68 -8.61
CA ILE A 68 4.68 -10.24 -9.83
C ILE A 68 3.89 -11.48 -10.30
N ASN A 69 3.56 -12.38 -9.37
CA ASN A 69 2.79 -13.58 -9.68
C ASN A 69 1.39 -13.24 -10.20
N LEU A 70 0.69 -12.31 -9.54
CA LEU A 70 -0.62 -11.84 -10.01
C LEU A 70 -0.55 -11.28 -11.43
N GLY A 71 0.44 -10.45 -11.72
CA GLY A 71 0.64 -9.85 -13.04
C GLY A 71 0.96 -10.87 -14.14
N LYS A 72 1.58 -12.01 -13.78
CA LYS A 72 1.92 -13.09 -14.73
C LYS A 72 0.80 -14.10 -14.94
N THR A 73 -0.03 -14.34 -13.94
CA THR A 73 -0.97 -15.47 -13.94
C THR A 73 -2.43 -15.07 -14.09
N GLN A 74 -2.75 -13.78 -13.89
CA GLN A 74 -4.13 -13.30 -13.93
C GLN A 74 -4.26 -12.07 -14.83
N ASP A 75 -5.49 -11.81 -15.25
CA ASP A 75 -5.91 -10.60 -15.96
C ASP A 75 -7.22 -10.08 -15.36
N ASN A 76 -7.68 -8.94 -15.82
CA ASN A 76 -8.94 -8.32 -15.40
C ASN A 76 -9.03 -8.14 -13.87
N PHE A 77 -8.04 -7.44 -13.32
CA PHE A 77 -8.04 -7.06 -11.91
C PHE A 77 -7.53 -5.64 -11.68
N VAL A 78 -7.90 -5.08 -10.52
CA VAL A 78 -7.39 -3.83 -10.00
C VAL A 78 -6.53 -4.14 -8.78
N ILE A 79 -5.33 -3.57 -8.71
CA ILE A 79 -4.43 -3.73 -7.57
C ILE A 79 -4.02 -2.37 -7.03
N ASP A 80 -4.21 -2.15 -5.74
CA ASP A 80 -3.69 -0.97 -5.06
C ASP A 80 -2.43 -1.33 -4.25
N SER A 81 -1.37 -0.57 -4.51
CA SER A 81 -0.06 -0.78 -3.91
C SER A 81 0.81 0.46 -4.13
N ARG A 82 1.95 0.53 -3.48
CA ARG A 82 2.94 1.58 -3.74
C ARG A 82 3.78 1.32 -4.98
N LEU A 83 4.08 0.05 -5.25
CA LEU A 83 5.04 -0.36 -6.28
C LEU A 83 4.45 -1.25 -7.38
N SER A 84 3.14 -1.51 -7.39
CA SER A 84 2.54 -2.40 -8.38
C SER A 84 2.75 -1.94 -9.82
N ALA A 85 2.80 -0.63 -10.06
CA ALA A 85 3.10 -0.08 -11.37
C ALA A 85 4.51 -0.45 -11.88
N HIS A 86 5.46 -0.67 -10.98
CA HIS A 86 6.81 -1.15 -11.29
C HIS A 86 6.81 -2.66 -11.59
N PHE A 87 6.17 -3.45 -10.72
CA PHE A 87 6.17 -4.92 -10.85
C PHE A 87 5.24 -5.44 -11.93
N ILE A 88 4.27 -4.63 -12.39
CA ILE A 88 3.34 -4.98 -13.47
C ILE A 88 3.42 -3.90 -14.55
N PRO A 89 4.51 -3.88 -15.34
CA PRO A 89 4.80 -2.78 -16.27
C PRO A 89 3.76 -2.61 -17.37
N ASN A 90 3.07 -3.67 -17.75
CA ASN A 90 2.05 -3.68 -18.81
C ASN A 90 0.65 -3.28 -18.30
N SER A 91 0.54 -2.80 -17.05
CA SER A 91 -0.74 -2.35 -16.50
C SER A 91 -1.09 -0.92 -16.93
N PHE A 92 -2.39 -0.61 -16.87
CA PHE A 92 -2.85 0.78 -16.87
C PHE A 92 -2.58 1.40 -15.50
N LYS A 93 -1.79 2.46 -15.45
CA LYS A 93 -1.23 3.04 -14.21
C LYS A 93 -2.00 4.27 -13.79
N ILE A 94 -2.49 4.27 -12.55
CA ILE A 94 -3.14 5.42 -11.92
C ILE A 94 -2.34 5.81 -10.68
N PHE A 95 -2.03 7.09 -10.53
CA PHE A 95 -1.43 7.64 -9.32
C PHE A 95 -2.41 8.58 -8.62
N LEU A 96 -2.64 8.36 -7.32
CA LEU A 96 -3.52 9.18 -6.49
C LEU A 96 -2.71 9.95 -5.45
N ASP A 97 -3.02 11.21 -5.32
CA ASP A 97 -2.48 12.08 -4.28
C ASP A 97 -3.60 12.85 -3.58
N ALA A 98 -3.31 13.36 -2.40
CA ALA A 98 -4.20 14.21 -1.63
C ALA A 98 -3.40 15.05 -0.63
N ASP A 99 -3.97 16.18 -0.20
CA ASP A 99 -3.39 17.01 0.85
C ASP A 99 -3.13 16.21 2.13
N ILE A 100 -1.99 16.49 2.79
CA ILE A 100 -1.58 15.74 3.99
C ILE A 100 -2.60 15.80 5.12
N ASN A 101 -3.30 16.90 5.30
CA ASN A 101 -4.33 17.03 6.33
C ASN A 101 -5.57 16.18 6.02
N VAL A 102 -5.96 16.11 4.76
CA VAL A 102 -7.05 15.23 4.30
C VAL A 102 -6.66 13.77 4.47
N ARG A 103 -5.44 13.40 4.11
CA ARG A 103 -4.92 12.03 4.28
C ARG A 103 -4.89 11.62 5.74
N ALA A 104 -4.40 12.50 6.63
CA ALA A 104 -4.34 12.24 8.07
C ALA A 104 -5.73 12.03 8.67
N LYS A 105 -6.71 12.83 8.32
CA LYS A 105 -8.10 12.67 8.76
C LYS A 105 -8.71 11.34 8.30
N ARG A 106 -8.45 10.93 7.07
CA ARG A 106 -8.91 9.64 6.54
C ARG A 106 -8.28 8.47 7.29
N ILE A 107 -6.99 8.52 7.55
CA ILE A 107 -6.25 7.48 8.29
C ILE A 107 -6.82 7.34 9.70
N THR A 108 -6.99 8.46 10.41
CA THR A 108 -7.53 8.49 11.78
C THR A 108 -8.94 7.92 11.84
N LYS A 109 -9.79 8.27 10.90
CA LYS A 109 -11.20 7.82 10.86
C LYS A 109 -11.36 6.35 10.48
N VAL A 110 -10.60 5.85 9.53
CA VAL A 110 -10.81 4.53 8.91
C VAL A 110 -9.92 3.45 9.51
N ARG A 111 -8.80 3.82 10.14
CA ARG A 111 -7.76 2.90 10.62
C ARG A 111 -7.47 3.08 12.10
N GLU A 112 -8.50 3.06 12.94
CA GLU A 112 -8.38 3.12 14.40
C GLU A 112 -7.38 2.08 14.94
N ALA A 113 -7.30 0.92 14.32
CA ALA A 113 -6.36 -0.13 14.66
C ALA A 113 -4.86 0.26 14.47
N GLU A 114 -4.57 1.37 13.78
CA GLU A 114 -3.22 1.92 13.66
C GLU A 114 -2.88 2.90 14.81
N SER A 115 -3.78 3.07 15.78
CA SER A 115 -3.59 3.80 17.03
C SER A 115 -3.30 5.30 16.89
N TYR A 116 -3.82 5.95 15.86
CA TYR A 116 -3.68 7.39 15.70
C TYR A 116 -4.74 8.14 16.53
N ALA A 117 -4.33 8.73 17.64
CA ALA A 117 -5.25 9.35 18.61
C ALA A 117 -5.75 10.71 18.16
N ASP A 118 -5.01 11.44 17.33
CA ASP A 118 -5.35 12.76 16.83
C ASP A 118 -4.74 13.04 15.45
N VAL A 119 -5.18 14.13 14.81
CA VAL A 119 -4.75 14.49 13.44
C VAL A 119 -3.26 14.78 13.35
N GLN A 120 -2.67 15.43 14.36
CA GLN A 120 -1.24 15.76 14.35
C GLN A 120 -0.37 14.50 14.43
N LYS A 121 -0.73 13.54 15.28
CA LYS A 121 -0.05 12.25 15.36
C LYS A 121 -0.17 11.47 14.04
N ALA A 122 -1.32 11.50 13.39
CA ALA A 122 -1.54 10.88 12.11
C ALA A 122 -0.70 11.53 11.00
N ILE A 123 -0.54 12.86 11.00
CA ILE A 123 0.36 13.58 10.08
C ILE A 123 1.80 13.13 10.28
N ASP A 124 2.30 13.17 11.51
CA ASP A 124 3.67 12.81 11.86
C ASP A 124 3.97 11.34 11.52
N ALA A 125 3.04 10.44 11.83
CA ALA A 125 3.15 9.02 11.49
C ALA A 125 3.16 8.79 9.97
N SER A 126 2.34 9.51 9.20
CA SER A 126 2.29 9.41 7.75
C SER A 126 3.61 9.89 7.11
N ILE A 127 4.15 11.02 7.57
CA ILE A 127 5.43 11.56 7.11
C ILE A 127 6.57 10.57 7.42
N LYS A 128 6.62 10.05 8.64
CA LYS A 128 7.62 9.06 9.07
C LYS A 128 7.53 7.79 8.22
N ARG A 129 6.32 7.29 7.98
CA ARG A 129 6.10 6.09 7.17
C ARG A 129 6.51 6.28 5.71
N GLU A 130 6.18 7.42 5.11
CA GLU A 130 6.60 7.76 3.75
C GLU A 130 8.12 7.83 3.63
N LYS A 131 8.78 8.51 4.58
CA LYS A 131 10.24 8.59 4.62
C LYS A 131 10.89 7.21 4.77
N THR A 132 10.43 6.40 5.72
CA THR A 132 10.91 5.02 5.94
C THR A 132 10.75 4.16 4.69
N ASN A 133 9.61 4.25 4.02
CA ASN A 133 9.38 3.50 2.79
C ASN A 133 10.28 3.98 1.64
N GLN A 134 10.46 5.28 1.50
CA GLN A 134 11.32 5.85 0.47
C GLN A 134 12.77 5.41 0.66
N GLU A 135 13.30 5.48 1.90
CA GLU A 135 14.64 5.00 2.24
C GLU A 135 14.81 3.51 1.90
N ARG A 136 13.84 2.68 2.30
CA ARG A 136 13.84 1.25 2.02
C ARG A 136 13.76 0.94 0.52
N PHE A 137 12.94 1.66 -0.22
CA PHE A 137 12.82 1.46 -1.67
C PHE A 137 14.08 1.90 -2.42
N ILE A 138 14.77 2.94 -1.97
CA ILE A 138 16.07 3.33 -2.52
C ILE A 138 17.09 2.22 -2.24
N GLU A 139 17.14 1.70 -1.01
CA GLU A 139 18.09 0.66 -0.62
C GLU A 139 17.86 -0.65 -1.38
N TYR A 140 16.61 -1.08 -1.54
CA TYR A 140 16.30 -2.40 -2.12
C TYR A 140 16.12 -2.40 -3.63
N TYR A 141 15.68 -1.31 -4.22
CA TYR A 141 15.32 -1.22 -5.64
C TYR A 141 16.03 -0.11 -6.41
N GLU A 142 16.87 0.67 -5.77
CA GLU A 142 17.61 1.81 -6.38
C GLU A 142 16.68 2.86 -7.00
N PHE A 143 15.55 3.13 -6.37
CA PHE A 143 14.59 4.16 -6.84
C PHE A 143 14.97 5.56 -6.43
#